data_cfa5fe176552a0d0e0d224f7f898a56a
#
_entry.id   cfa5fe176552a0d0e0d224f7f898a56a
#
_cell.length_a   1.000
_cell.length_b   1.000
_cell.length_c   1.000
_cell.angle_alpha   90.00
_cell.angle_beta   90.00
_cell.angle_gamma   90.00
#
_symmetry.space_group_name_H-M   'P 1'
#
loop_
_entity.id
_entity.type
_entity.pdbx_description
1 polymer ?
#
loop_
_entity_poly.entity_id
_entity_poly.type
_entity_poly.pdbx_seq_one_letter_code
_entity_poly.pdbx_strand_id
1 'polypeptide(L)'
;VVKTLERVYKNYYYIIRGEHNMENTMKMYVTADEAAQILGVSRGYAYKIIRGLNNELKEKGYRVISGKVPTKYFEEKFYGMAVG
;
A
#
# COMPACT_ATOMS: atom_id res chain seq x y z
N VAL A 1 19.69 -9.24 1.34
CA VAL A 1 18.94 -8.05 1.69
C VAL A 1 18.49 -7.28 0.48
N VAL A 2 19.41 -7.09 -0.47
CA VAL A 2 19.05 -6.37 -1.67
C VAL A 2 17.98 -7.13 -2.45
N LYS A 3 18.10 -8.43 -2.52
CA LYS A 3 17.12 -9.22 -3.24
C LYS A 3 15.76 -9.17 -2.58
N THR A 4 15.75 -9.13 -1.27
CA THR A 4 14.50 -9.04 -0.55
C THR A 4 13.81 -7.72 -0.84
N LEU A 5 14.59 -6.66 -0.85
CA LEU A 5 14.03 -5.35 -1.15
C LEU A 5 13.48 -5.31 -2.57
N GLU A 6 14.21 -5.90 -3.49
CA GLU A 6 13.76 -5.94 -4.87
C GLU A 6 12.46 -6.68 -5.00
N ARG A 7 12.33 -7.79 -4.28
CA ARG A 7 11.11 -8.59 -4.36
C ARG A 7 9.92 -7.82 -3.84
N VAL A 8 10.09 -7.17 -2.72
CA VAL A 8 9.01 -6.39 -2.13
C VAL A 8 8.62 -5.27 -3.08
N TYR A 9 9.59 -4.59 -3.62
CA TYR A 9 9.34 -3.47 -4.50
C TYR A 9 8.64 -3.94 -5.77
N LYS A 10 9.05 -5.06 -6.32
CA LYS A 10 8.43 -5.58 -7.53
C LYS A 10 6.99 -5.96 -7.31
N ASN A 11 6.68 -6.63 -6.21
CA ASN A 11 5.32 -6.97 -5.91
C ASN A 11 4.46 -5.74 -5.78
N TYR A 12 4.98 -4.77 -5.07
CA TYR A 12 4.29 -3.52 -4.89
C TYR A 12 4.01 -2.87 -6.23
N TYR A 13 5.03 -2.83 -7.07
CA TYR A 13 4.94 -2.20 -8.36
C TYR A 13 3.87 -2.87 -9.22
N TYR A 14 3.88 -4.18 -9.28
CA TYR A 14 2.90 -4.90 -10.08
C TYR A 14 1.48 -4.67 -9.60
N ILE A 15 1.28 -4.73 -8.32
CA ILE A 15 -0.05 -4.58 -7.77
C ILE A 15 -0.56 -3.16 -7.97
N ILE A 16 0.27 -2.19 -7.69
CA ILE A 16 -0.13 -0.79 -7.79
C ILE A 16 -0.40 -0.39 -9.22
N ARG A 17 0.42 -0.86 -10.13
CA ARG A 17 0.27 -0.48 -11.51
C ARG A 17 -0.84 -1.23 -12.21
N GLY A 18 -1.33 -2.29 -11.59
CA GLY A 18 -2.37 -3.07 -12.24
C GLY A 18 -1.87 -3.70 -13.52
N GLU A 19 -0.75 -4.36 -13.42
CA GLU A 19 -0.13 -4.94 -14.60
C GLU A 19 -1.06 -5.85 -15.37
N HIS A 20 -1.94 -6.49 -14.66
CA HIS A 20 -2.86 -7.41 -15.29
C HIS A 20 -4.05 -6.72 -15.90
N ASN A 21 -4.21 -5.46 -15.59
CA ASN A 21 -5.33 -4.69 -16.05
C ASN A 21 -4.79 -3.58 -16.93
N MET A 22 -4.86 -3.80 -18.18
CA MET A 22 -4.20 -2.93 -19.11
C MET A 22 -4.78 -1.54 -19.14
N GLU A 23 -6.00 -1.39 -18.66
CA GLU A 23 -6.62 -0.11 -18.76
C GLU A 23 -6.14 0.87 -17.76
N ASN A 24 -5.64 0.40 -16.66
CA ASN A 24 -5.24 1.30 -15.62
C ASN A 24 -3.80 1.50 -15.61
N THR A 25 -3.42 2.73 -15.65
CA THR A 25 -2.02 3.02 -15.60
C THR A 25 -1.54 3.10 -14.19
N MET A 26 -2.38 3.57 -13.27
CA MET A 26 -1.91 3.73 -11.91
C MET A 26 -3.08 3.71 -10.96
N LYS A 27 -2.93 2.98 -9.90
CA LYS A 27 -3.95 2.97 -8.87
C LYS A 27 -3.72 4.10 -7.91
N MET A 28 -4.79 4.80 -7.60
CA MET A 28 -4.72 5.89 -6.65
C MET A 28 -4.77 5.40 -5.23
N TYR A 29 -5.38 4.25 -5.00
CA TYR A 29 -5.58 3.73 -3.66
C TYR A 29 -5.14 2.29 -3.56
N VAL A 30 -4.63 1.95 -2.38
CA VAL A 30 -4.27 0.58 -2.05
C VAL A 30 -5.36 0.02 -1.15
N THR A 31 -5.88 -1.14 -1.50
CA THR A 31 -6.89 -1.79 -0.67
C THR A 31 -6.22 -2.67 0.38
N ALA A 32 -7.01 -3.12 1.35
CA ALA A 32 -6.48 -3.99 2.39
C ALA A 32 -5.95 -5.30 1.80
N ASP A 33 -6.64 -5.84 0.80
CA ASP A 33 -6.18 -7.07 0.17
C ASP A 33 -4.82 -6.87 -0.49
N GLU A 34 -4.68 -5.76 -1.19
CA GLU A 34 -3.42 -5.45 -1.84
C GLU A 34 -2.33 -5.22 -0.82
N ALA A 35 -2.64 -4.50 0.24
CA ALA A 35 -1.65 -4.25 1.28
C ALA A 35 -1.20 -5.55 1.92
N ALA A 36 -2.13 -6.48 2.12
CA ALA A 36 -1.78 -7.76 2.70
C ALA A 36 -0.78 -8.50 1.81
N GLN A 37 -0.99 -8.46 0.52
CA GLN A 37 -0.07 -9.10 -0.40
C GLN A 37 1.28 -8.41 -0.45
N ILE A 38 1.25 -7.10 -0.48
CA ILE A 38 2.48 -6.33 -0.54
C ILE A 38 3.33 -6.55 0.70
N LEU A 39 2.70 -6.52 1.85
CA LEU A 39 3.42 -6.60 3.11
C LEU A 39 3.60 -8.03 3.61
N GLY A 40 2.91 -8.98 3.01
CA GLY A 40 3.02 -10.36 3.46
C GLY A 40 2.38 -10.59 4.80
N VAL A 41 1.27 -9.92 5.07
CA VAL A 41 0.58 -10.07 6.33
C VAL A 41 -0.85 -10.53 6.08
N SER A 42 -1.55 -10.85 7.15
CA SER A 42 -2.93 -11.26 7.02
C SER A 42 -3.80 -10.09 6.62
N ARG A 43 -4.95 -10.42 6.06
CA ARG A 43 -5.90 -9.40 5.64
C ARG A 43 -6.36 -8.57 6.83
N GLY A 44 -6.62 -9.23 7.95
CA GLY A 44 -7.05 -8.50 9.14
C GLY A 44 -6.01 -7.52 9.62
N TYR A 45 -4.76 -7.94 9.57
CA TYR A 45 -3.68 -7.05 9.99
C TYR A 45 -3.54 -5.89 9.02
N ALA A 46 -3.71 -6.17 7.71
CA ALA A 46 -3.65 -5.11 6.72
C ALA A 46 -4.75 -4.07 6.95
N TYR A 47 -5.93 -4.54 7.35
CA TYR A 47 -7.01 -3.60 7.67
C TYR A 47 -6.61 -2.69 8.83
N LYS A 48 -5.95 -3.26 9.82
CA LYS A 48 -5.50 -2.45 10.94
C LYS A 48 -4.51 -1.39 10.50
N ILE A 49 -3.59 -1.79 9.63
CA ILE A 49 -2.59 -0.86 9.12
C ILE A 49 -3.27 0.28 8.37
N ILE A 50 -4.19 -0.07 7.49
CA ILE A 50 -4.86 0.96 6.71
C ILE A 50 -5.68 1.87 7.58
N ARG A 51 -6.34 1.32 8.59
CA ARG A 51 -7.10 2.15 9.50
C ARG A 51 -6.20 3.14 10.21
N GLY A 52 -5.02 2.69 10.63
CA GLY A 52 -4.07 3.59 11.27
C GLY A 52 -3.61 4.71 10.35
N LEU A 53 -3.28 4.35 9.11
CA LEU A 53 -2.85 5.35 8.17
C LEU A 53 -3.97 6.35 7.87
N ASN A 54 -5.18 5.87 7.77
CA ASN A 54 -6.31 6.75 7.52
C ASN A 54 -6.56 7.68 8.69
N ASN A 55 -6.35 7.19 9.91
CA ASN A 55 -6.50 8.07 11.07
C ASN A 55 -5.50 9.20 11.02
N GLU A 56 -4.26 8.88 10.60
CA GLU A 56 -3.26 9.93 10.46
C GLU A 56 -3.68 10.96 9.42
N LEU A 57 -4.22 10.48 8.30
CA LEU A 57 -4.65 11.41 7.26
C LEU A 57 -5.79 12.27 7.72
N LYS A 58 -6.71 11.70 8.48
CA LYS A 58 -7.82 12.48 9.03
C LYS A 58 -7.31 13.58 9.93
N GLU A 59 -6.33 13.26 10.76
CA GLU A 59 -5.78 14.27 11.65
C GLU A 59 -5.13 15.40 10.88
N LYS A 60 -4.64 15.09 9.69
CA LYS A 60 -4.06 16.12 8.85
C LYS A 60 -5.09 16.87 8.04
N GLY A 61 -6.35 16.52 8.18
CA GLY A 61 -7.40 17.24 7.51
C GLY A 61 -7.82 16.64 6.18
N TYR A 62 -7.36 15.45 5.87
CA TYR A 62 -7.72 14.83 4.60
C TYR A 62 -8.93 13.94 4.74
N ARG A 63 -9.60 13.73 3.63
CA ARG A 63 -10.70 12.79 3.59
C ARG A 63 -10.14 11.40 3.34
N VAL A 64 -10.80 10.42 3.95
CA VAL A 64 -10.33 9.04 3.82
C VAL A 64 -11.47 8.14 3.39
N ILE A 65 -11.12 6.98 2.86
CA ILE A 65 -12.09 5.97 2.45
C ILE A 65 -11.77 4.71 3.25
N SER A 66 -12.79 4.17 3.89
CA SER A 66 -12.61 3.00 4.71
C SER A 66 -12.04 1.84 3.89
N GLY A 67 -11.03 1.17 4.42
CA GLY A 67 -10.44 0.03 3.76
C GLY A 67 -9.50 0.34 2.63
N LYS A 68 -9.24 1.60 2.38
CA LYS A 68 -8.32 2.01 1.33
C LYS A 68 -7.47 3.15 1.82
N VAL A 69 -6.28 3.27 1.25
CA VAL A 69 -5.39 4.37 1.61
C VAL A 69 -4.73 4.85 0.32
N PRO A 70 -4.50 6.17 0.21
CA PRO A 70 -3.84 6.67 -0.99
C PRO A 70 -2.51 6.00 -1.20
N THR A 71 -2.26 5.60 -2.42
CA THR A 71 -1.05 4.90 -2.77
C THR A 71 0.19 5.69 -2.35
N LYS A 72 0.18 6.97 -2.58
CA LYS A 72 1.34 7.79 -2.26
C LYS A 72 1.63 7.79 -0.77
N TYR A 73 0.58 7.84 0.05
CA TYR A 73 0.78 7.84 1.48
C TYR A 73 1.30 6.47 1.95
N PHE A 74 0.76 5.42 1.35
CA PHE A 74 1.21 4.09 1.66
C PHE A 74 2.69 3.94 1.34
N GLU A 75 3.09 4.40 0.17
CA GLU A 75 4.48 4.35 -0.24
C GLU A 75 5.37 5.11 0.71
N GLU A 76 4.92 6.28 1.09
CA GLU A 76 5.71 7.13 1.96
C GLU A 76 5.94 6.46 3.30
N LYS A 77 4.91 5.83 3.84
CA LYS A 77 4.99 5.25 5.16
C LYS A 77 5.79 3.95 5.18
N PHE A 78 5.80 3.23 4.09
CA PHE A 78 6.50 1.95 4.04
C PHE A 78 7.75 1.99 3.21
N TYR A 79 8.11 3.15 2.75
CA TYR A 79 9.32 3.30 1.96
C TYR A 79 10.54 2.85 2.74
N GLY A 80 10.59 3.22 3.98
CA GLY A 80 11.71 2.84 4.83
C GLY A 80 11.84 1.35 4.97
N MET A 81 10.71 0.64 5.01
CA MET A 81 10.75 -0.80 5.08
C MET A 81 11.34 -1.40 3.81
N ALA A 82 10.95 -0.86 2.69
CA ALA A 82 11.43 -1.38 1.41
C ALA A 82 12.91 -1.07 1.22
N VAL A 83 13.36 0.03 1.75
CA VAL A 83 14.74 0.45 1.58
C VAL A 83 15.62 -0.04 2.70
N GLY A 84 15.08 -0.02 3.87
CA GLY A 84 15.83 -0.36 5.05
C GLY A 84 15.95 -1.83 5.23
#